data_bd51b80fc8b332618d36632c22a33954
#
_entry.id   bd51b80fc8b332618d36632c22a33954
#
_cell.length_a   1.000
_cell.length_b   1.000
_cell.length_c   1.000
_cell.angle_alpha   90.00
_cell.angle_beta   90.00
_cell.angle_gamma   90.00
#
_symmetry.space_group_name_H-M   'P 1'
#
loop_
_entity.id
_entity.type
_entity.pdbx_description
1 polymer ?
#
loop_
_entity_poly.entity_id
_entity_poly.type
_entity_poly.pdbx_seq_one_letter_code
_entity_poly.pdbx_strand_id
1 'polypeptide(L)'
;MAVNCRIGELRNKEVVNVKDGGRLGFVSDVELDTAAATLTAVVVYGRLRLFGLLGREPDFVIPWKDIELIGDDTVLVNWQQPEGP
;
A
#
# COMPACT_ATOMS: atom_id res chain seq x y z
N MET A 1 12.47 13.19 18.88
CA MET A 1 12.91 13.47 17.49
C MET A 1 11.76 13.22 16.54
N ALA A 2 11.40 14.22 15.77
CA ALA A 2 10.37 14.02 14.77
C ALA A 2 10.96 13.25 13.59
N VAL A 3 10.24 12.23 13.13
CA VAL A 3 10.64 11.46 11.97
C VAL A 3 9.57 11.68 10.90
N ASN A 4 9.94 12.30 9.83
CA ASN A 4 9.03 12.66 8.75
C ASN A 4 9.39 11.90 7.48
N CYS A 5 8.36 11.55 6.73
CA CYS A 5 8.51 10.91 5.43
C CYS A 5 7.68 11.69 4.42
N ARG A 6 8.28 12.06 3.32
CA ARG A 6 7.55 12.70 2.23
C ARG A 6 6.85 11.63 1.40
N ILE A 7 5.77 12.03 0.72
CA ILE A 7 5.03 11.09 -0.15
C ILE A 7 5.97 10.47 -1.18
N GLY A 8 6.88 11.27 -1.75
CA GLY A 8 7.83 10.73 -2.72
C GLY A 8 8.77 9.70 -2.14
N GLU A 9 9.06 9.78 -0.84
CA GLU A 9 9.87 8.78 -0.15
C GLU A 9 9.04 7.54 0.18
N LEU A 10 7.75 7.73 0.50
CA LEU A 10 6.85 6.63 0.80
C LEU A 10 6.64 5.74 -0.43
N ARG A 11 6.55 6.35 -1.60
CA ARG A 11 6.41 5.59 -2.84
C ARG A 11 7.62 4.72 -3.05
N ASN A 12 7.37 3.54 -3.58
CA ASN A 12 8.39 2.52 -3.85
C ASN A 12 8.93 1.80 -2.61
N LYS A 13 8.41 2.09 -1.42
CA LYS A 13 8.69 1.22 -0.28
C LYS A 13 7.89 -0.06 -0.43
N GLU A 14 8.51 -1.18 -0.09
CA GLU A 14 7.84 -2.48 -0.18
C GLU A 14 6.84 -2.64 0.96
N VAL A 15 5.64 -3.12 0.63
CA VAL A 15 4.58 -3.35 1.61
C VAL A 15 4.57 -4.81 2.00
N VAL A 16 4.70 -5.07 3.29
CA VAL A 16 4.72 -6.43 3.84
C VAL A 16 3.60 -6.54 4.88
N ASN A 17 2.79 -7.59 4.74
CA ASN A 17 1.70 -7.86 5.66
C ASN A 17 2.22 -8.69 6.82
N VAL A 18 2.13 -8.15 8.04
CA VAL A 18 2.63 -8.86 9.22
C VAL A 18 1.78 -10.07 9.60
N LYS A 19 0.54 -10.14 9.10
CA LYS A 19 -0.34 -11.28 9.39
C LYS A 19 0.24 -12.60 8.91
N ASP A 20 0.88 -12.58 7.74
CA ASP A 20 1.36 -13.80 7.10
C ASP A 20 2.77 -13.67 6.52
N GLY A 21 3.41 -12.51 6.71
CA GLY A 21 4.71 -12.24 6.13
C GLY A 21 4.69 -12.04 4.63
N GLY A 22 3.51 -11.93 4.03
CA GLY A 22 3.37 -11.80 2.59
C GLY A 22 3.82 -10.44 2.08
N ARG A 23 4.53 -10.46 0.97
CA ARG A 23 4.91 -9.24 0.26
C ARG A 23 3.78 -8.86 -0.70
N LEU A 24 3.22 -7.67 -0.50
CA LEU A 24 2.06 -7.25 -1.29
C LEU A 24 2.46 -6.48 -2.54
N GLY A 25 3.66 -5.94 -2.56
CA GLY A 25 4.15 -5.11 -3.64
C GLY A 25 4.73 -3.82 -3.09
N PHE A 26 4.73 -2.76 -3.91
CA PHE A 26 5.32 -1.48 -3.53
C PHE A 26 4.24 -0.43 -3.43
N VAL A 27 4.43 0.54 -2.53
CA VAL A 27 3.51 1.68 -2.47
C VAL A 27 3.54 2.39 -3.82
N SER A 28 2.39 2.42 -4.47
CA SER A 28 2.27 2.98 -5.82
C SER A 28 1.57 4.34 -5.79
N ASP A 29 0.69 4.54 -4.82
CA ASP A 29 -0.06 5.78 -4.69
C ASP A 29 -0.59 5.89 -3.26
N VAL A 30 -1.25 7.00 -2.96
CA VAL A 30 -1.95 7.21 -1.69
C VAL A 30 -3.32 7.79 -1.99
N GLU A 31 -4.27 7.54 -1.10
CA GLU A 31 -5.60 8.16 -1.16
C GLU A 31 -5.75 9.17 -0.04
N LEU A 32 -6.41 10.26 -0.37
CA LEU A 32 -6.68 11.35 0.56
C LEU A 32 -8.18 11.58 0.67
N ASP A 33 -8.62 11.84 1.89
CA ASP A 33 -9.95 12.42 2.09
C ASP A 33 -9.79 13.93 1.95
N THR A 34 -10.34 14.49 0.88
CA THR A 34 -10.16 15.91 0.60
C THR A 34 -11.01 16.81 1.51
N ALA A 35 -12.09 16.29 2.08
CA ALA A 35 -12.89 17.04 3.03
C ALA A 35 -12.19 17.17 4.38
N ALA A 36 -11.58 16.08 4.84
CA ALA A 36 -10.86 16.06 6.12
C ALA A 36 -9.40 16.45 5.99
N ALA A 37 -8.88 16.50 4.75
CA ALA A 37 -7.47 16.80 4.47
C ALA A 37 -6.53 15.79 5.15
N THR A 38 -6.87 14.51 5.07
CA THR A 38 -6.10 13.45 5.73
C THR A 38 -5.83 12.30 4.76
N LEU A 39 -4.74 11.57 5.03
CA LEU A 39 -4.46 10.33 4.32
C LEU A 39 -5.42 9.25 4.78
N THR A 40 -5.97 8.49 3.84
CA THR A 40 -6.92 7.41 4.16
C THR A 40 -6.41 6.03 3.79
N ALA A 41 -5.48 5.94 2.85
CA ALA A 41 -4.99 4.63 2.42
C ALA A 41 -3.68 4.76 1.66
N VAL A 42 -2.94 3.66 1.61
CA VAL A 42 -1.90 3.46 0.61
C VAL A 42 -2.42 2.50 -0.45
N VAL A 43 -1.95 2.67 -1.67
CA VAL A 43 -2.39 1.88 -2.81
C VAL A 43 -1.21 1.13 -3.38
N VAL A 44 -1.39 -0.18 -3.58
CA VAL A 44 -0.44 -1.03 -4.26
C VAL A 44 -1.07 -1.46 -5.58
N TYR A 45 -0.47 -1.08 -6.70
CA TYR A 45 -1.05 -1.39 -8.00
C TYR A 45 -1.05 -2.90 -8.26
N GLY A 46 -2.14 -3.37 -8.83
CA GLY A 46 -2.26 -4.74 -9.24
C GLY A 46 -1.31 -5.09 -10.37
N ARG A 47 -0.99 -6.37 -10.47
CA ARG A 47 -0.07 -6.87 -11.50
C ARG A 47 -0.75 -6.90 -12.86
N LEU A 48 0.04 -6.67 -13.90
CA LEU A 48 -0.42 -6.88 -15.27
C LEU A 48 -0.50 -8.39 -15.54
N ARG A 49 -1.59 -8.81 -16.18
CA ARG A 49 -1.77 -10.20 -16.58
C ARG A 49 -1.34 -10.37 -18.03
N LEU A 50 -0.47 -11.34 -18.28
CA LEU A 50 0.08 -11.63 -19.61
C LEU A 50 0.51 -10.33 -20.31
N PHE A 51 1.41 -9.60 -19.66
CA PHE A 51 1.96 -8.34 -20.21
C PHE A 51 0.87 -7.33 -20.58
N GLY A 52 -0.25 -7.36 -19.86
CA GLY A 52 -1.37 -6.43 -20.09
C GLY A 52 -2.42 -6.95 -21.06
N LEU A 53 -2.21 -8.08 -21.70
CA LEU A 53 -3.18 -8.62 -22.67
C LEU A 53 -4.49 -9.05 -22.02
N LEU A 54 -4.42 -9.54 -20.77
CA LEU A 54 -5.60 -9.95 -20.01
C LEU A 54 -5.97 -8.93 -18.93
N GLY A 55 -5.55 -7.68 -19.10
CA GLY A 55 -5.85 -6.63 -18.14
C GLY A 55 -4.90 -6.63 -16.94
N ARG A 56 -5.37 -6.08 -15.84
CA ARG A 56 -4.58 -5.92 -14.63
C ARG A 56 -5.38 -6.45 -13.43
N GLU A 57 -4.68 -7.08 -12.49
CA GLU A 57 -5.30 -7.48 -11.23
C GLU A 57 -5.74 -6.24 -10.47
N PRO A 58 -6.78 -6.35 -9.60
CA PRO A 58 -7.23 -5.21 -8.79
C PRO A 58 -6.09 -4.67 -7.91
N ASP A 59 -6.10 -3.36 -7.69
CA ASP A 59 -5.19 -2.73 -6.77
C ASP A 59 -5.53 -3.12 -5.34
N PHE A 60 -4.53 -3.15 -4.47
CA PHE A 60 -4.76 -3.26 -3.04
C PHE A 60 -4.88 -1.84 -2.47
N VAL A 61 -6.00 -1.55 -1.82
CA VAL A 61 -6.21 -0.28 -1.14
C VAL A 61 -6.19 -0.57 0.34
N ILE A 62 -5.08 -0.23 0.99
CA ILE A 62 -4.82 -0.60 2.37
C ILE A 62 -5.11 0.59 3.26
N PRO A 63 -6.10 0.49 4.16
CA PRO A 63 -6.46 1.60 5.02
C PRO A 63 -5.27 2.10 5.83
N TRP A 64 -5.18 3.41 5.97
CA TRP A 64 -4.08 4.04 6.72
C TRP A 64 -3.99 3.51 8.14
N LYS A 65 -5.14 3.22 8.76
CA LYS A 65 -5.19 2.69 10.12
C LYS A 65 -4.53 1.33 10.27
N ASP A 66 -4.36 0.59 9.19
CA ASP A 66 -3.76 -0.75 9.21
C ASP A 66 -2.25 -0.71 9.04
N ILE A 67 -1.67 0.46 8.82
CA ILE A 67 -0.23 0.62 8.73
C ILE A 67 0.34 0.61 10.15
N GLU A 68 1.30 -0.30 10.40
CA GLU A 68 1.91 -0.42 11.72
C GLU A 68 3.24 0.30 11.80
N LEU A 69 4.01 0.31 10.72
CA LEU A 69 5.34 0.91 10.73
C LEU A 69 5.71 1.33 9.33
N ILE A 70 6.30 2.51 9.22
CA ILE A 70 6.93 2.96 7.98
C ILE A 70 8.43 3.01 8.24
N GLY A 71 9.14 2.06 7.65
CA GLY A 71 10.59 1.97 7.78
C GLY A 71 11.30 2.65 6.61
N ASP A 72 12.60 2.44 6.52
CA ASP A 72 13.40 3.05 5.45
C ASP A 72 13.01 2.52 4.07
N ASP A 73 12.84 1.22 3.96
CA ASP A 73 12.55 0.58 2.67
C ASP A 73 11.24 -0.19 2.67
N THR A 74 10.55 -0.28 3.80
CA THR A 74 9.43 -1.18 3.99
C THR A 74 8.30 -0.49 4.74
N VAL A 75 7.07 -0.83 4.37
CA VAL A 75 5.88 -0.45 5.12
C VAL A 75 5.24 -1.73 5.65
N LEU A 76 5.14 -1.84 6.96
CA LEU A 76 4.50 -3.00 7.59
C LEU A 76 3.03 -2.69 7.83
N VAL A 77 2.17 -3.59 7.39
CA VAL A 77 0.73 -3.44 7.53
C VAL A 77 0.15 -4.67 8.20
N ASN A 78 -0.93 -4.48 8.93
CA ASN A 78 -1.72 -5.57 9.49
C ASN A 78 -3.09 -5.52 8.82
N TRP A 79 -3.18 -6.10 7.64
CA TRP A 79 -4.30 -5.90 6.74
C TRP A 79 -4.94 -7.24 6.38
N GLN A 80 -6.27 -7.26 6.46
CA GLN A 80 -7.04 -8.42 6.03
C GLN A 80 -7.27 -8.28 4.53
N GLN A 81 -6.54 -9.09 3.76
CA GLN A 81 -6.68 -9.05 2.32
C GLN A 81 -8.09 -9.50 1.94
N PRO A 82 -8.77 -8.76 1.05
CA PRO A 82 -10.09 -9.19 0.60
C PRO A 82 -10.01 -10.55 -0.07
N GLU A 83 -10.97 -11.42 0.23
CA GLU A 83 -11.06 -12.70 -0.46
C GLU A 83 -11.51 -12.45 -1.88
N GLY A 84 -10.75 -12.97 -2.83
CA GLY A 84 -11.10 -12.87 -4.22
C GLY A 84 -12.28 -13.80 -4.55
N PRO A 85 -12.95 -13.53 -5.66
CA PRO A 85 -13.95 -14.44 -6.14
C PRO A 85 -13.34 -15.75 -6.60
#